data_b21bb2b18590ac37c4c74399bda89baf
#
_entry.id   b21bb2b18590ac37c4c74399bda89baf
#
_cell.length_a   1.000
_cell.length_b   1.000
_cell.length_c   1.000
_cell.angle_alpha   90.00
_cell.angle_beta   90.00
_cell.angle_gamma   90.00
#
_symmetry.space_group_name_H-M   'P 1'
#
loop_
_entity.id
_entity.type
_entity.pdbx_description
1 polymer ?
#
loop_
_entity_poly.entity_id
_entity_poly.type
_entity_poly.pdbx_seq_one_letter_code
_entity_poly.pdbx_strand_id
1 'polypeptide(L)'
;GTAAVIASMDAVLHKVVVLAAFIPLLIGTGGNVGAQSSTVVIRGLSTQRLQALGPALAIGREALAGALLGLLMVLVVVPWAAYVSGGNWVVAGAAGISLVGITTLAATAGAALPLLFNQIGLDPALMSAPFIATATDVAGVFIYLHTASWLLERVPGHG
;
A
#
# COMPACT_ATOMS: atom_id res chain seq x y z
N GLY A 1 -3.72 41.28 7.11
CA GLY A 1 -4.23 40.20 7.96
C GLY A 1 -4.99 39.14 7.21
N THR A 2 -6.13 39.45 6.58
CA THR A 2 -7.02 38.46 5.93
C THR A 2 -6.41 37.79 4.70
N ALA A 3 -5.68 38.51 3.88
CA ALA A 3 -5.02 37.95 2.68
C ALA A 3 -3.97 36.87 3.02
N ALA A 4 -3.22 37.05 4.11
CA ALA A 4 -2.23 36.09 4.56
C ALA A 4 -2.88 34.81 5.10
N VAL A 5 -4.03 34.94 5.78
CA VAL A 5 -4.80 33.78 6.27
C VAL A 5 -5.39 32.98 5.10
N ILE A 6 -5.97 33.69 4.11
CA ILE A 6 -6.51 33.04 2.90
C ILE A 6 -5.40 32.33 2.14
N ALA A 7 -4.25 32.95 1.93
CA ALA A 7 -3.11 32.33 1.24
C ALA A 7 -2.57 31.09 1.99
N SER A 8 -2.56 31.11 3.33
CA SER A 8 -2.15 29.93 4.12
C SER A 8 -3.17 28.79 4.04
N MET A 9 -4.46 29.11 4.01
CA MET A 9 -5.52 28.10 3.84
C MET A 9 -5.50 27.51 2.43
N ASP A 10 -5.27 28.31 1.40
CA ASP A 10 -5.14 27.83 0.02
C ASP A 10 -3.94 26.88 -0.15
N ALA A 11 -2.81 27.21 0.47
CA ALA A 11 -1.63 26.37 0.45
C ALA A 11 -1.87 24.99 1.13
N VAL A 12 -2.57 24.98 2.27
CA VAL A 12 -2.93 23.76 2.98
C VAL A 12 -3.91 22.92 2.16
N LEU A 13 -4.96 23.56 1.60
CA LEU A 13 -5.93 22.90 0.74
C LEU A 13 -5.27 22.27 -0.49
N HIS A 14 -4.35 23.01 -1.14
CA HIS A 14 -3.62 22.49 -2.29
C HIS A 14 -2.80 21.25 -1.94
N LYS A 15 -2.08 21.26 -0.81
CA LYS A 15 -1.33 20.08 -0.32
C LYS A 15 -2.24 18.88 -0.09
N VAL A 16 -3.39 19.08 0.54
CA VAL A 16 -4.37 18.00 0.82
C VAL A 16 -4.93 17.44 -0.48
N VAL A 17 -5.28 18.27 -1.45
CA VAL A 17 -5.82 17.84 -2.75
C VAL A 17 -4.77 17.04 -3.52
N VAL A 18 -3.53 17.51 -3.56
CA VAL A 18 -2.43 16.80 -4.23
C VAL A 18 -2.18 15.43 -3.59
N LEU A 19 -2.15 15.35 -2.25
CA LEU A 19 -2.02 14.08 -1.55
C LEU A 19 -3.19 13.13 -1.85
N ALA A 20 -4.42 13.65 -1.83
CA ALA A 20 -5.62 12.85 -2.11
C ALA A 20 -5.64 12.26 -3.53
N ALA A 21 -5.00 12.93 -4.50
CA ALA A 21 -4.93 12.43 -5.88
C ALA A 21 -4.19 11.09 -6.03
N PHE A 22 -3.30 10.75 -5.08
CA PHE A 22 -2.54 9.48 -5.10
C PHE A 22 -3.26 8.33 -4.41
N ILE A 23 -4.29 8.60 -3.59
CA ILE A 23 -5.03 7.56 -2.86
C ILE A 23 -5.55 6.45 -3.78
N PRO A 24 -6.24 6.73 -4.90
CA PRO A 24 -6.74 5.68 -5.78
C PRO A 24 -5.64 4.77 -6.35
N LEU A 25 -4.49 5.35 -6.69
CA LEU A 25 -3.34 4.59 -7.19
C LEU A 25 -2.81 3.63 -6.11
N LEU A 26 -2.61 4.14 -4.90
CA LEU A 26 -2.01 3.39 -3.80
C LEU A 26 -2.91 2.25 -3.32
N ILE A 27 -4.21 2.54 -3.09
CA ILE A 27 -5.16 1.52 -2.67
C ILE A 27 -5.40 0.48 -3.77
N GLY A 28 -5.60 0.91 -5.02
CA GLY A 28 -5.79 -0.01 -6.14
C GLY A 28 -4.60 -0.95 -6.34
N THR A 29 -3.38 -0.44 -6.18
CA THR A 29 -2.17 -1.27 -6.24
C THR A 29 -2.13 -2.26 -5.09
N GLY A 30 -2.38 -1.81 -3.86
CA GLY A 30 -2.42 -2.69 -2.68
C GLY A 30 -3.46 -3.79 -2.80
N GLY A 31 -4.68 -3.44 -3.18
CA GLY A 31 -5.77 -4.39 -3.39
C GLY A 31 -5.43 -5.47 -4.42
N ASN A 32 -4.85 -5.08 -5.55
CA ASN A 32 -4.42 -6.01 -6.60
C ASN A 32 -3.30 -6.95 -6.13
N VAL A 33 -2.30 -6.42 -5.45
CA VAL A 33 -1.19 -7.23 -4.91
C VAL A 33 -1.69 -8.23 -3.87
N GLY A 34 -2.52 -7.79 -2.93
CA GLY A 34 -3.10 -8.67 -1.91
C GLY A 34 -3.96 -9.77 -2.50
N ALA A 35 -4.79 -9.45 -3.49
CA ALA A 35 -5.62 -10.42 -4.19
C ALA A 35 -4.78 -11.46 -4.97
N GLN A 36 -3.69 -11.03 -5.60
CA GLN A 36 -2.76 -11.93 -6.30
C GLN A 36 -2.08 -12.89 -5.32
N SER A 37 -1.52 -12.39 -4.22
CA SER A 37 -0.89 -13.22 -3.19
C SER A 37 -1.88 -14.22 -2.59
N SER A 38 -3.10 -13.80 -2.29
CA SER A 38 -4.17 -14.69 -1.82
C SER A 38 -4.45 -15.81 -2.81
N THR A 39 -4.58 -15.49 -4.09
CA THR A 39 -4.82 -16.46 -5.16
C THR A 39 -3.68 -17.47 -5.28
N VAL A 40 -2.44 -17.01 -5.21
CA VAL A 40 -1.25 -17.88 -5.25
C VAL A 40 -1.23 -18.86 -4.09
N VAL A 41 -1.52 -18.39 -2.87
CA VAL A 41 -1.54 -19.20 -1.67
C VAL A 41 -2.70 -20.20 -1.68
N ILE A 42 -3.92 -19.79 -2.03
CA ILE A 42 -5.08 -20.68 -2.14
C ILE A 42 -4.80 -21.81 -3.15
N ARG A 43 -4.24 -21.46 -4.31
CA ARG A 43 -3.83 -22.46 -5.32
C ARG A 43 -2.73 -23.38 -4.78
N GLY A 44 -1.75 -22.83 -4.07
CA GLY A 44 -0.67 -23.61 -3.46
C GLY A 44 -1.17 -24.60 -2.39
N LEU A 45 -2.20 -24.24 -1.64
CA LEU A 45 -2.87 -25.12 -0.68
C LEU A 45 -3.60 -26.27 -1.38
N SER A 46 -4.34 -25.99 -2.45
CA SER A 46 -5.08 -26.99 -3.21
C SER A 46 -4.17 -27.99 -3.95
N THR A 47 -2.97 -27.57 -4.35
CA THR A 47 -1.98 -28.41 -5.05
C THR A 47 -0.96 -29.08 -4.13
N GLN A 48 -1.10 -28.97 -2.82
CA GLN A 48 -0.19 -29.47 -1.77
C GLN A 48 1.27 -28.94 -1.86
N ARG A 49 1.57 -28.02 -2.75
CA ARG A 49 2.92 -27.44 -2.92
C ARG A 49 3.38 -26.65 -1.69
N LEU A 50 2.45 -25.99 -0.99
CA LEU A 50 2.76 -25.21 0.21
C LEU A 50 3.02 -26.07 1.45
N GLN A 51 2.57 -27.32 1.46
CA GLN A 51 2.79 -28.24 2.59
C GLN A 51 4.29 -28.55 2.79
N ALA A 52 5.06 -28.56 1.70
CA ALA A 52 6.50 -28.80 1.73
C ALA A 52 7.32 -27.56 2.18
N LEU A 53 6.78 -26.34 1.98
CA LEU A 53 7.51 -25.10 2.26
C LEU A 53 7.28 -24.56 3.68
N GLY A 54 6.15 -24.88 4.27
CA GLY A 54 5.70 -24.31 5.54
C GLY A 54 5.12 -22.90 5.42
N PRO A 55 4.19 -22.53 6.33
CA PRO A 55 3.45 -21.27 6.26
C PRO A 55 4.34 -20.02 6.35
N ALA A 56 5.32 -20.02 7.26
CA ALA A 56 6.19 -18.87 7.49
C ALA A 56 7.02 -18.52 6.25
N LEU A 57 7.55 -19.53 5.55
CA LEU A 57 8.34 -19.31 4.35
C LEU A 57 7.46 -18.84 3.19
N ALA A 58 6.23 -19.36 3.08
CA ALA A 58 5.27 -18.92 2.08
C ALA A 58 4.93 -17.43 2.27
N ILE A 59 4.60 -17.01 3.49
CA ILE A 59 4.32 -15.60 3.83
C ILE A 59 5.55 -14.72 3.55
N GLY A 60 6.74 -15.16 3.95
CA GLY A 60 7.98 -14.40 3.73
C GLY A 60 8.29 -14.19 2.24
N ARG A 61 8.04 -15.18 1.39
CA ARG A 61 8.20 -15.06 -0.07
C ARG A 61 7.23 -14.06 -0.68
N GLU A 62 5.97 -14.10 -0.27
CA GLU A 62 4.98 -13.14 -0.75
C GLU A 62 5.28 -11.72 -0.24
N ALA A 63 5.68 -11.56 1.01
CA ALA A 63 6.10 -10.27 1.55
C ALA A 63 7.28 -9.68 0.76
N LEU A 64 8.29 -10.50 0.46
CA LEU A 64 9.43 -10.09 -0.37
C LEU A 64 9.00 -9.73 -1.79
N ALA A 65 8.12 -10.51 -2.41
CA ALA A 65 7.58 -10.23 -3.74
C ALA A 65 6.82 -8.89 -3.75
N GLY A 66 5.99 -8.63 -2.72
CA GLY A 66 5.28 -7.37 -2.55
C GLY A 66 6.23 -6.18 -2.37
N ALA A 67 7.29 -6.34 -1.57
CA ALA A 67 8.31 -5.31 -1.38
C ALA A 67 9.07 -4.99 -2.68
N LEU A 68 9.49 -6.01 -3.41
CA LEU A 68 10.19 -5.85 -4.69
C LEU A 68 9.29 -5.19 -5.75
N LEU A 69 8.02 -5.59 -5.82
CA LEU A 69 7.05 -4.97 -6.71
C LEU A 69 6.86 -3.48 -6.36
N GLY A 70 6.70 -3.16 -5.07
CA GLY A 70 6.60 -1.78 -4.61
C GLY A 70 7.84 -0.96 -4.99
N LEU A 71 9.04 -1.50 -4.78
CA LEU A 71 10.29 -0.85 -5.16
C LEU A 71 10.40 -0.61 -6.68
N LEU A 72 9.98 -1.56 -7.50
CA LEU A 72 9.94 -1.37 -8.95
C LEU A 72 8.96 -0.27 -9.35
N MET A 73 7.78 -0.23 -8.73
CA MET A 73 6.78 0.80 -9.01
C MET A 73 7.22 2.19 -8.56
N VAL A 74 8.03 2.30 -7.51
CA VAL A 74 8.61 3.58 -7.06
C VAL A 74 9.39 4.28 -8.16
N LEU A 75 10.09 3.53 -9.02
CA LEU A 75 10.85 4.09 -10.16
C LEU A 75 9.96 4.87 -11.14
N VAL A 76 8.69 4.54 -11.22
CA VAL A 76 7.72 5.22 -12.09
C VAL A 76 6.89 6.22 -11.31
N VAL A 77 6.39 5.81 -10.14
CA VAL A 77 5.43 6.61 -9.37
C VAL A 77 6.06 7.84 -8.75
N VAL A 78 7.29 7.75 -8.24
CA VAL A 78 7.96 8.90 -7.60
C VAL A 78 8.27 10.04 -8.59
N PRO A 79 8.88 9.79 -9.77
CA PRO A 79 9.07 10.84 -10.77
C PRO A 79 7.74 11.43 -11.25
N TRP A 80 6.72 10.59 -11.46
CA TRP A 80 5.40 11.05 -11.87
C TRP A 80 4.73 11.90 -10.78
N ALA A 81 4.81 11.46 -9.52
CA ALA A 81 4.28 12.20 -8.38
C ALA A 81 4.99 13.56 -8.20
N ALA A 82 6.30 13.60 -8.36
CA ALA A 82 7.05 14.85 -8.32
C ALA A 82 6.62 15.80 -9.44
N TYR A 83 6.42 15.30 -10.65
CA TYR A 83 5.95 16.09 -11.79
C TYR A 83 4.54 16.66 -11.54
N VAL A 84 3.58 15.83 -11.16
CA VAL A 84 2.19 16.24 -10.94
C VAL A 84 2.03 17.18 -9.75
N SER A 85 2.87 17.02 -8.72
CA SER A 85 2.86 17.87 -7.52
C SER A 85 3.62 19.20 -7.68
N GLY A 86 4.05 19.54 -8.91
CA GLY A 86 4.80 20.78 -9.17
C GLY A 86 6.22 20.77 -8.59
N GLY A 87 6.87 19.60 -8.51
CA GLY A 87 8.22 19.45 -7.96
C GLY A 87 8.26 19.21 -6.45
N ASN A 88 7.15 18.87 -5.83
CA ASN A 88 7.10 18.61 -4.39
C ASN A 88 7.62 17.18 -4.06
N TRP A 89 8.91 17.10 -3.73
CA TRP A 89 9.58 15.84 -3.39
C TRP A 89 9.09 15.19 -2.09
N VAL A 90 8.48 15.97 -1.19
CA VAL A 90 7.88 15.41 0.05
C VAL A 90 6.65 14.59 -0.30
N VAL A 91 5.78 15.09 -1.18
CA VAL A 91 4.61 14.35 -1.68
C VAL A 91 5.05 13.11 -2.47
N ALA A 92 6.05 13.25 -3.34
CA ALA A 92 6.59 12.14 -4.12
C ALA A 92 7.20 11.06 -3.22
N GLY A 93 7.95 11.46 -2.20
CA GLY A 93 8.53 10.55 -1.20
C GLY A 93 7.47 9.85 -0.37
N ALA A 94 6.42 10.56 0.06
CA ALA A 94 5.29 9.97 0.79
C ALA A 94 4.58 8.90 -0.06
N ALA A 95 4.31 9.19 -1.33
CA ALA A 95 3.71 8.23 -2.25
C ALA A 95 4.61 6.98 -2.44
N GLY A 96 5.92 7.17 -2.63
CA GLY A 96 6.87 6.07 -2.83
C GLY A 96 7.02 5.17 -1.60
N ILE A 97 7.24 5.75 -0.42
CA ILE A 97 7.37 5.00 0.84
C ILE A 97 6.08 4.24 1.15
N SER A 98 4.94 4.93 1.02
CA SER A 98 3.64 4.31 1.24
C SER A 98 3.37 3.18 0.26
N LEU A 99 3.75 3.32 -1.01
CA LEU A 99 3.57 2.29 -2.02
C LEU A 99 4.31 1.00 -1.64
N VAL A 100 5.57 1.07 -1.23
CA VAL A 100 6.33 -0.10 -0.76
C VAL A 100 5.69 -0.71 0.49
N GLY A 101 5.30 0.12 1.45
CA GLY A 101 4.63 -0.35 2.67
C GLY A 101 3.31 -1.05 2.38
N ILE A 102 2.48 -0.45 1.53
CA ILE A 102 1.15 -0.97 1.15
C ILE A 102 1.29 -2.29 0.39
N THR A 103 2.18 -2.37 -0.60
CA THR A 103 2.36 -3.60 -1.39
C THR A 103 2.93 -4.75 -0.55
N THR A 104 3.86 -4.44 0.36
CA THR A 104 4.42 -5.43 1.29
C THR A 104 3.35 -5.94 2.27
N LEU A 105 2.60 -5.03 2.88
CA LEU A 105 1.52 -5.40 3.80
C LEU A 105 0.43 -6.19 3.09
N ALA A 106 0.01 -5.73 1.90
CA ALA A 106 -1.03 -6.38 1.12
C ALA A 106 -0.63 -7.80 0.71
N ALA A 107 0.60 -8.01 0.23
CA ALA A 107 1.11 -9.33 -0.11
C ALA A 107 1.19 -10.24 1.12
N THR A 108 1.67 -9.70 2.25
CA THR A 108 1.76 -10.43 3.52
C THR A 108 0.37 -10.85 4.02
N ALA A 109 -0.58 -9.93 4.05
CA ALA A 109 -1.95 -10.22 4.48
C ALA A 109 -2.66 -11.18 3.52
N GLY A 110 -2.48 -10.98 2.21
CA GLY A 110 -3.02 -11.86 1.17
C GLY A 110 -2.51 -13.29 1.29
N ALA A 111 -1.27 -13.49 1.73
CA ALA A 111 -0.72 -14.81 1.98
C ALA A 111 -1.13 -15.36 3.36
N ALA A 112 -1.06 -14.55 4.40
CA ALA A 112 -1.26 -15.00 5.77
C ALA A 112 -2.72 -15.40 6.06
N LEU A 113 -3.69 -14.64 5.56
CA LEU A 113 -5.10 -14.88 5.88
C LEU A 113 -5.62 -16.21 5.36
N PRO A 114 -5.42 -16.63 4.10
CA PRO A 114 -5.84 -17.94 3.64
C PRO A 114 -5.15 -19.09 4.38
N LEU A 115 -3.87 -18.94 4.72
CA LEU A 115 -3.13 -19.93 5.51
C LEU A 115 -3.69 -20.08 6.92
N LEU A 116 -4.01 -18.95 7.57
CA LEU A 116 -4.62 -18.94 8.90
C LEU A 116 -6.00 -19.63 8.87
N PHE A 117 -6.84 -19.31 7.89
CA PHE A 117 -8.16 -19.94 7.74
C PHE A 117 -8.04 -21.45 7.53
N ASN A 118 -7.09 -21.86 6.70
CA ASN A 118 -6.82 -23.30 6.50
C ASN A 118 -6.38 -23.99 7.81
N GLN A 119 -5.55 -23.35 8.63
CA GLN A 119 -5.09 -23.92 9.90
C GLN A 119 -6.19 -24.10 10.94
N ILE A 120 -7.20 -23.21 10.96
CA ILE A 120 -8.34 -23.29 11.89
C ILE A 120 -9.50 -24.10 11.32
N GLY A 121 -9.30 -24.78 10.17
CA GLY A 121 -10.28 -25.66 9.56
C GLY A 121 -11.39 -24.94 8.79
N LEU A 122 -11.21 -23.65 8.48
CA LEU A 122 -12.11 -22.88 7.62
C LEU A 122 -11.65 -22.95 6.17
N ASP A 123 -12.59 -22.76 5.25
CA ASP A 123 -12.27 -22.72 3.82
C ASP A 123 -11.41 -21.48 3.50
N PRO A 124 -10.18 -21.68 3.01
CA PRO A 124 -9.31 -20.55 2.59
C PRO A 124 -9.94 -19.66 1.51
N ALA A 125 -10.86 -20.19 0.70
CA ALA A 125 -11.57 -19.45 -0.33
C ALA A 125 -12.51 -18.37 0.23
N LEU A 126 -12.85 -18.42 1.53
CA LEU A 126 -13.55 -17.32 2.20
C LEU A 126 -12.73 -16.02 2.22
N MET A 127 -11.38 -16.14 2.17
CA MET A 127 -10.48 -15.00 1.97
C MET A 127 -10.35 -14.66 0.49
N SER A 128 -11.49 -14.45 -0.16
CA SER A 128 -11.55 -14.13 -1.58
C SER A 128 -10.89 -12.78 -1.91
N ALA A 129 -10.47 -12.63 -3.16
CA ALA A 129 -9.82 -11.42 -3.64
C ALA A 129 -10.58 -10.12 -3.27
N PRO A 130 -11.93 -10.01 -3.37
CA PRO A 130 -12.65 -8.81 -2.95
C PRO A 130 -12.52 -8.48 -1.46
N PHE A 131 -12.50 -9.48 -0.60
CA PHE A 131 -12.33 -9.28 0.85
C PHE A 131 -10.92 -8.74 1.15
N ILE A 132 -9.90 -9.37 0.59
CA ILE A 132 -8.50 -8.93 0.74
C ILE A 132 -8.32 -7.52 0.18
N ALA A 133 -8.85 -7.22 -1.00
CA ALA A 133 -8.77 -5.89 -1.59
C ALA A 133 -9.37 -4.83 -0.67
N THR A 134 -10.58 -5.05 -0.16
CA THR A 134 -11.24 -4.10 0.76
C THR A 134 -10.42 -3.88 2.04
N ALA A 135 -9.89 -4.94 2.63
CA ALA A 135 -9.08 -4.83 3.85
C ALA A 135 -7.77 -4.06 3.59
N THR A 136 -7.10 -4.33 2.47
CA THR A 136 -5.86 -3.64 2.09
C THR A 136 -6.10 -2.20 1.65
N ASP A 137 -7.25 -1.87 1.08
CA ASP A 137 -7.63 -0.50 0.72
C ASP A 137 -7.74 0.38 1.97
N VAL A 138 -8.43 -0.09 3.00
CA VAL A 138 -8.56 0.63 4.28
C VAL A 138 -7.18 0.82 4.93
N ALA A 139 -6.38 -0.26 5.02
CA ALA A 139 -5.04 -0.19 5.58
C ALA A 139 -4.12 0.72 4.75
N GLY A 140 -4.26 0.70 3.43
CA GLY A 140 -3.48 1.51 2.51
C GLY A 140 -3.70 3.01 2.69
N VAL A 141 -4.96 3.43 2.81
CA VAL A 141 -5.29 4.84 3.11
C VAL A 141 -4.66 5.27 4.44
N PHE A 142 -4.78 4.44 5.47
CA PHE A 142 -4.21 4.73 6.78
C PHE A 142 -2.69 4.90 6.72
N ILE A 143 -1.98 3.95 6.08
CA ILE A 143 -0.52 4.00 5.91
C ILE A 143 -0.12 5.28 5.17
N TYR A 144 -0.79 5.58 4.06
CA TYR A 144 -0.45 6.74 3.24
C TYR A 144 -0.63 8.07 3.99
N LEU A 145 -1.78 8.25 4.62
CA LEU A 145 -2.05 9.49 5.36
C LEU A 145 -1.09 9.66 6.54
N HIS A 146 -0.77 8.57 7.23
CA HIS A 146 0.18 8.61 8.34
C HIS A 146 1.61 8.93 7.88
N THR A 147 2.06 8.30 6.80
CA THR A 147 3.37 8.57 6.20
C THR A 147 3.48 10.01 5.69
N ALA A 148 2.44 10.50 5.03
CA ALA A 148 2.39 11.86 4.53
C ALA A 148 2.45 12.89 5.67
N SER A 149 1.67 12.70 6.73
CA SER A 149 1.69 13.55 7.93
C SER A 149 3.08 13.58 8.57
N TRP A 150 3.66 12.41 8.77
CA TRP A 150 4.98 12.28 9.38
C TRP A 150 6.09 12.98 8.57
N LEU A 151 6.05 12.88 7.24
CA LEU A 151 7.03 13.55 6.37
C LEU A 151 6.83 15.06 6.36
N LEU A 152 5.59 15.54 6.33
CA LEU A 152 5.28 16.97 6.35
C LEU A 152 5.74 17.64 7.66
N GLU A 153 5.67 16.94 8.77
CA GLU A 153 6.13 17.45 10.07
C GLU A 153 7.66 17.51 10.19
N ARG A 154 8.38 16.63 9.48
CA ARG A 154 9.85 16.51 9.62
C ARG A 154 10.66 17.29 8.60
N VAL A 155 10.06 17.78 7.54
CA VAL A 155 10.76 18.60 6.53
C VAL A 155 10.44 20.08 6.79
N PRO A 156 11.32 20.82 7.51
CA PRO A 156 11.14 22.26 7.74
C PRO A 156 11.30 23.00 6.40
N GLY A 157 10.37 23.86 6.05
CA GLY A 157 10.51 24.77 4.92
C GLY A 157 9.45 24.68 3.82
N HIS A 158 8.38 23.93 4.02
CA HIS A 158 7.23 23.89 3.11
C HIS A 158 5.95 24.42 3.78
N GLY A 159 6.16 25.42 4.67
CA GLY A 159 5.09 26.23 5.24
C GLY A 159 4.72 27.41 4.34
#